data_323544342841f1c8db701c514ba25f39
#
_entry.id   323544342841f1c8db701c514ba25f39
#
_cell.length_a   1.000
_cell.length_b   1.000
_cell.length_c   1.000
_cell.angle_alpha   90.00
_cell.angle_beta   90.00
_cell.angle_gamma   90.00
#
_symmetry.space_group_name_H-M   'P 1'
#
loop_
_entity.id
_entity.type
_entity.pdbx_description
1 polymer ?
#
loop_
_entity_poly.entity_id
_entity_poly.type
_entity_poly.pdbx_seq_one_letter_code
_entity_poly.pdbx_strand_id
1 'polypeptide(L)'
;MKAISLKMNFIKKTFILFNCLIGFTGIKYSDAQSIVGKWKQVSGKMYCTPNAVQNSHGHLQPVMDMPKVEAFDEFKADNTLIETITSGSTKTSNTGTWSISGKTVTISIAGHPPMSGIISDTNNTLIYTVEMPKSEHMQIIKREWTYSKI
;
A
#
# COMPACT_ATOMS: atom_id res chain seq x y z
N MET A 1 -62.16 -14.53 16.59
CA MET A 1 -61.37 -13.39 16.17
C MET A 1 -59.97 -13.37 16.83
N LYS A 2 -59.15 -14.42 16.71
CA LYS A 2 -57.79 -14.49 17.27
C LYS A 2 -56.67 -14.81 16.24
N ALA A 3 -57.04 -15.13 15.00
CA ALA A 3 -56.07 -15.58 13.98
C ALA A 3 -55.39 -14.46 13.18
N ILE A 4 -55.91 -13.24 13.16
CA ILE A 4 -55.39 -12.11 12.33
C ILE A 4 -54.25 -11.36 13.03
N SER A 5 -54.20 -11.36 14.37
CA SER A 5 -53.17 -10.64 15.14
C SER A 5 -51.78 -11.29 15.05
N LEU A 6 -51.70 -12.63 14.88
CA LEU A 6 -50.43 -13.36 14.87
C LEU A 6 -49.68 -13.21 13.55
N LYS A 7 -50.37 -13.03 12.41
CA LYS A 7 -49.74 -12.83 11.09
C LYS A 7 -49.14 -11.47 10.93
N MET A 8 -49.72 -10.43 11.55
CA MET A 8 -49.22 -9.07 11.42
C MET A 8 -47.92 -8.83 12.20
N ASN A 9 -47.72 -9.55 13.32
CA ASN A 9 -46.47 -9.47 14.09
C ASN A 9 -45.29 -10.19 13.41
N PHE A 10 -45.57 -11.24 12.62
CA PHE A 10 -44.52 -11.96 11.90
C PHE A 10 -43.97 -11.13 10.74
N ILE A 11 -44.82 -10.44 9.98
CA ILE A 11 -44.43 -9.56 8.88
C ILE A 11 -43.61 -8.36 9.37
N LYS A 12 -43.96 -7.76 10.52
CA LYS A 12 -43.20 -6.65 11.09
C LYS A 12 -41.80 -7.06 11.57
N LYS A 13 -41.66 -8.26 12.15
CA LYS A 13 -40.34 -8.76 12.60
C LYS A 13 -39.44 -9.15 11.43
N THR A 14 -40.01 -9.70 10.35
CA THR A 14 -39.25 -10.07 9.16
C THR A 14 -38.78 -8.81 8.40
N PHE A 15 -39.59 -7.74 8.39
CA PHE A 15 -39.19 -6.48 7.73
C PHE A 15 -38.08 -5.72 8.47
N ILE A 16 -38.04 -5.82 9.81
CA ILE A 16 -36.97 -5.21 10.62
C ILE A 16 -35.65 -5.97 10.44
N LEU A 17 -35.71 -7.31 10.35
CA LEU A 17 -34.49 -8.12 10.08
C LEU A 17 -33.94 -7.91 8.68
N PHE A 18 -34.78 -7.67 7.66
CA PHE A 18 -34.34 -7.40 6.29
C PHE A 18 -33.69 -6.03 6.15
N ASN A 19 -34.16 -5.01 6.88
CA ASN A 19 -33.52 -3.69 6.87
C ASN A 19 -32.19 -3.64 7.63
N CYS A 20 -31.96 -4.49 8.64
CA CYS A 20 -30.64 -4.61 9.28
C CYS A 20 -29.59 -5.30 8.38
N LEU A 21 -30.00 -6.15 7.42
CA LEU A 21 -29.06 -6.81 6.50
C LEU A 21 -28.59 -5.91 5.35
N ILE A 22 -29.38 -4.88 4.99
CA ILE A 22 -29.04 -3.96 3.90
C ILE A 22 -28.10 -2.82 4.38
N GLY A 23 -28.05 -2.59 5.70
CA GLY A 23 -27.22 -1.53 6.28
C GLY A 23 -25.73 -1.82 6.36
N PHE A 24 -25.28 -3.05 6.07
CA PHE A 24 -23.87 -3.45 6.20
C PHE A 24 -23.11 -3.57 4.88
N THR A 25 -23.70 -3.23 3.73
CA THR A 25 -23.00 -3.26 2.43
C THR A 25 -22.37 -1.92 2.05
N GLY A 26 -22.16 -1.04 3.01
CA GLY A 26 -21.41 0.22 2.84
C GLY A 26 -19.92 0.06 3.10
N ILE A 27 -19.33 -1.13 2.89
CA ILE A 27 -17.87 -1.25 2.86
C ILE A 27 -17.42 -0.57 1.57
N LYS A 28 -16.90 0.64 1.71
CA LYS A 28 -16.23 1.35 0.62
C LYS A 28 -14.98 0.53 0.24
N TYR A 29 -15.10 -0.33 -0.74
CA TYR A 29 -13.97 -0.99 -1.43
C TYR A 29 -13.19 -0.01 -2.34
N SER A 30 -13.21 1.29 -2.03
CA SER A 30 -12.72 2.29 -2.94
C SER A 30 -11.19 2.37 -3.01
N ASP A 31 -10.48 2.00 -1.93
CA ASP A 31 -9.04 2.23 -1.87
C ASP A 31 -8.20 1.05 -2.38
N ALA A 32 -8.67 -0.19 -2.18
CA ALA A 32 -7.93 -1.39 -2.62
C ALA A 32 -7.90 -1.56 -4.15
N GLN A 33 -8.94 -1.13 -4.86
CA GLN A 33 -8.98 -1.24 -6.32
C GLN A 33 -8.09 -0.21 -7.02
N SER A 34 -7.73 0.91 -6.37
CA SER A 34 -6.96 1.97 -7.00
C SER A 34 -5.52 1.55 -7.31
N ILE A 35 -4.91 0.68 -6.48
CA ILE A 35 -3.52 0.25 -6.68
C ILE A 35 -3.38 -1.00 -7.53
N VAL A 36 -4.46 -1.75 -7.78
CA VAL A 36 -4.40 -2.94 -8.64
C VAL A 36 -3.96 -2.54 -10.05
N GLY A 37 -2.94 -3.24 -10.56
CA GLY A 37 -2.37 -2.98 -11.89
C GLY A 37 -0.85 -3.03 -11.88
N LYS A 38 -0.28 -2.64 -13.01
CA LYS A 38 1.18 -2.54 -13.19
C LYS A 38 1.65 -1.11 -13.05
N TRP A 39 2.74 -0.96 -12.34
CA TRP A 39 3.33 0.31 -11.99
C TRP A 39 4.82 0.29 -12.28
N LYS A 40 5.31 1.33 -12.94
CA LYS A 40 6.73 1.53 -13.21
C LYS A 40 7.28 2.55 -12.23
N GLN A 41 8.36 2.20 -11.50
CA GLN A 41 9.06 3.17 -10.66
C GLN A 41 9.71 4.25 -11.54
N VAL A 42 9.39 5.50 -11.25
CA VAL A 42 9.93 6.67 -11.97
C VAL A 42 10.95 7.43 -11.16
N SER A 43 10.84 7.41 -9.83
CA SER A 43 11.82 8.00 -8.93
C SER A 43 11.79 7.35 -7.55
N GLY A 44 12.85 7.57 -6.79
CA GLY A 44 12.91 7.24 -5.37
C GLY A 44 13.74 8.27 -4.62
N LYS A 45 13.33 8.58 -3.39
CA LYS A 45 14.00 9.53 -2.50
C LYS A 45 14.24 8.90 -1.13
N MET A 46 15.37 9.24 -0.54
CA MET A 46 15.70 8.95 0.84
C MET A 46 15.78 10.25 1.62
N TYR A 47 15.17 10.26 2.78
CA TYR A 47 15.20 11.38 3.72
C TYR A 47 16.07 10.99 4.90
N CYS A 48 17.03 11.84 5.24
CA CYS A 48 18.01 11.60 6.30
C CYS A 48 17.78 12.56 7.47
N THR A 49 18.28 12.20 8.64
CA THR A 49 18.30 13.12 9.79
C THR A 49 19.20 14.32 9.50
N PRO A 50 18.87 15.52 10.01
CA PRO A 50 19.71 16.72 9.81
C PRO A 50 21.14 16.58 10.33
N ASN A 51 21.35 15.68 11.29
CA ASN A 51 22.68 15.43 11.91
C ASN A 51 23.35 14.16 11.38
N ALA A 52 22.93 13.68 10.22
CA ALA A 52 23.58 12.54 9.57
C ALA A 52 25.08 12.87 9.37
N VAL A 53 25.92 12.09 10.06
CA VAL A 53 27.38 12.31 10.09
C VAL A 53 27.93 12.23 8.66
N GLN A 54 28.77 13.22 8.31
CA GLN A 54 29.59 13.18 7.09
C GLN A 54 30.37 11.87 7.02
N ASN A 55 30.16 11.13 5.95
CA ASN A 55 31.17 10.17 5.55
C ASN A 55 32.26 10.92 4.77
N SER A 56 33.41 10.30 4.54
CA SER A 56 34.62 10.86 3.92
C SER A 56 34.44 11.49 2.53
N HIS A 57 33.24 11.58 2.00
CA HIS A 57 32.88 12.00 0.63
C HIS A 57 31.91 13.19 0.58
N GLY A 58 31.65 13.88 1.67
CA GLY A 58 30.82 15.08 1.66
C GLY A 58 29.56 15.00 2.51
N HIS A 59 28.83 16.11 2.54
CA HIS A 59 27.62 16.29 3.32
C HIS A 59 26.50 15.37 2.85
N LEU A 60 25.92 14.56 3.75
CA LEU A 60 24.62 13.94 3.48
C LEU A 60 23.58 15.06 3.37
N GLN A 61 23.02 15.20 2.20
CA GLN A 61 21.88 16.09 1.99
C GLN A 61 20.67 15.56 2.76
N PRO A 62 19.81 16.41 3.34
CA PRO A 62 18.62 15.98 4.05
C PRO A 62 17.65 15.17 3.16
N VAL A 63 17.76 15.33 1.84
CA VAL A 63 17.02 14.54 0.85
C VAL A 63 17.99 14.11 -0.24
N MET A 64 18.01 12.82 -0.55
CA MET A 64 18.85 12.23 -1.60
C MET A 64 18.01 11.44 -2.58
N ASP A 65 18.33 11.53 -3.86
CA ASP A 65 17.76 10.63 -4.85
C ASP A 65 18.33 9.22 -4.68
N MET A 66 17.48 8.22 -4.78
CA MET A 66 17.92 6.83 -4.81
C MET A 66 18.52 6.51 -6.17
N PRO A 67 19.45 5.54 -6.25
CA PRO A 67 19.97 5.08 -7.52
C PRO A 67 18.84 4.70 -8.47
N LYS A 68 18.94 5.12 -9.72
CA LYS A 68 17.96 4.76 -10.74
C LYS A 68 18.07 3.26 -11.03
N VAL A 69 17.02 2.55 -10.77
CA VAL A 69 16.82 1.17 -11.19
C VAL A 69 15.56 1.09 -12.04
N GLU A 70 15.52 0.21 -13.01
CA GLU A 70 14.28 -0.07 -13.71
C GLU A 70 13.50 -1.11 -12.89
N ALA A 71 12.47 -0.65 -12.20
CA ALA A 71 11.63 -1.50 -11.36
C ALA A 71 10.15 -1.38 -11.77
N PHE A 72 9.47 -2.51 -11.69
CA PHE A 72 8.04 -2.64 -11.97
C PHE A 72 7.39 -3.44 -10.85
N ASP A 73 6.27 -2.95 -10.36
CA ASP A 73 5.42 -3.62 -9.39
C ASP A 73 4.07 -3.92 -10.02
N GLU A 74 3.63 -5.17 -9.92
CA GLU A 74 2.29 -5.59 -10.33
C GLU A 74 1.50 -6.02 -9.11
N PHE A 75 0.53 -5.19 -8.71
CA PHE A 75 -0.43 -5.49 -7.66
C PHE A 75 -1.63 -6.21 -8.28
N LYS A 76 -1.82 -7.49 -7.96
CA LYS A 76 -2.93 -8.29 -8.47
C LYS A 76 -4.13 -8.26 -7.52
N ALA A 77 -5.33 -8.44 -8.06
CA ALA A 77 -6.57 -8.43 -7.30
C ALA A 77 -6.70 -9.57 -6.27
N ASP A 78 -5.89 -10.62 -6.41
CA ASP A 78 -5.79 -11.74 -5.47
C ASP A 78 -4.79 -11.50 -4.34
N ASN A 79 -4.34 -10.24 -4.14
CA ASN A 79 -3.34 -9.82 -3.17
C ASN A 79 -1.91 -10.33 -3.46
N THR A 80 -1.65 -10.84 -4.65
CA THR A 80 -0.29 -11.16 -5.08
C THR A 80 0.42 -9.90 -5.55
N LEU A 81 1.68 -9.73 -5.15
CA LEU A 81 2.61 -8.74 -5.68
C LEU A 81 3.68 -9.43 -6.51
N ILE A 82 3.97 -8.89 -7.69
CA ILE A 82 5.14 -9.27 -8.48
C ILE A 82 6.01 -8.02 -8.63
N GLU A 83 7.18 -8.05 -8.01
CA GLU A 83 8.22 -7.04 -8.18
C GLU A 83 9.22 -7.52 -9.24
N THR A 84 9.56 -6.67 -10.17
CA THR A 84 10.59 -6.94 -11.18
C THR A 84 11.61 -5.82 -11.17
N ILE A 85 12.86 -6.15 -10.95
CA ILE A 85 13.98 -5.19 -10.90
C ILE A 85 14.98 -5.55 -11.98
N THR A 86 15.39 -4.57 -12.77
CA THR A 86 16.46 -4.71 -13.77
C THR A 86 17.65 -3.84 -13.36
N SER A 87 18.80 -4.48 -13.19
CA SER A 87 20.06 -3.81 -12.90
C SER A 87 21.12 -4.24 -13.91
N GLY A 88 21.47 -3.35 -14.83
CA GLY A 88 22.32 -3.70 -15.97
C GLY A 88 21.67 -4.77 -16.85
N SER A 89 22.34 -5.91 -17.05
CA SER A 89 21.83 -7.06 -17.80
C SER A 89 21.04 -8.05 -16.94
N THR A 90 21.01 -7.87 -15.62
CA THR A 90 20.36 -8.80 -14.70
C THR A 90 18.92 -8.35 -14.43
N LYS A 91 17.98 -9.27 -14.66
CA LYS A 91 16.57 -9.10 -14.32
C LYS A 91 16.19 -10.07 -13.22
N THR A 92 15.68 -9.55 -12.12
CA THR A 92 15.21 -10.34 -10.98
C THR A 92 13.71 -10.13 -10.82
N SER A 93 12.98 -11.20 -10.52
CA SER A 93 11.55 -11.14 -10.22
C SER A 93 11.28 -11.80 -8.88
N ASN A 94 10.62 -11.07 -7.99
CA ASN A 94 10.22 -11.52 -6.68
C ASN A 94 8.69 -11.60 -6.62
N THR A 95 8.18 -12.63 -5.97
CA THR A 95 6.74 -12.76 -5.71
C THR A 95 6.51 -12.57 -4.22
N GLY A 96 5.49 -11.79 -3.91
CA GLY A 96 5.09 -11.50 -2.55
C GLY A 96 3.59 -11.37 -2.42
N THR A 97 3.16 -10.84 -1.31
CA THR A 97 1.76 -10.50 -1.04
C THR A 97 1.66 -9.04 -0.64
N TRP A 98 0.48 -8.46 -0.85
CA TRP A 98 0.17 -7.13 -0.39
C TRP A 98 -1.21 -7.09 0.26
N SER A 99 -1.39 -6.13 1.15
CA SER A 99 -2.69 -5.82 1.75
C SER A 99 -2.81 -4.32 1.94
N ILE A 100 -4.04 -3.82 2.01
CA ILE A 100 -4.33 -2.41 2.22
C ILE A 100 -5.35 -2.23 3.33
N SER A 101 -5.11 -1.25 4.20
CA SER A 101 -6.04 -0.81 5.24
C SER A 101 -6.05 0.72 5.27
N GLY A 102 -7.13 1.30 4.80
CA GLY A 102 -7.18 2.75 4.54
C GLY A 102 -6.11 3.13 3.52
N LYS A 103 -5.21 4.03 3.90
CA LYS A 103 -4.07 4.45 3.06
C LYS A 103 -2.79 3.68 3.33
N THR A 104 -2.80 2.71 4.24
CA THR A 104 -1.61 1.92 4.58
C THR A 104 -1.58 0.66 3.74
N VAL A 105 -0.53 0.50 2.94
CA VAL A 105 -0.21 -0.72 2.21
C VAL A 105 0.89 -1.45 2.94
N THR A 106 0.70 -2.75 3.14
CA THR A 106 1.73 -3.66 3.66
C THR A 106 2.15 -4.61 2.55
N ILE A 107 3.44 -4.68 2.30
CA ILE A 107 4.09 -5.54 1.31
C ILE A 107 4.95 -6.57 2.04
N SER A 108 4.81 -7.84 1.67
CA SER A 108 5.61 -8.95 2.19
C SER A 108 6.21 -9.73 1.04
N ILE A 109 7.53 -9.76 0.96
CA ILE A 109 8.31 -10.54 -0.03
C ILE A 109 9.15 -11.56 0.73
N ALA A 110 9.21 -12.78 0.25
CA ALA A 110 9.99 -13.83 0.89
C ALA A 110 11.47 -13.43 1.07
N GLY A 111 12.02 -13.66 2.27
CA GLY A 111 13.39 -13.29 2.61
C GLY A 111 13.59 -11.83 3.04
N HIS A 112 12.53 -11.01 3.03
CA HIS A 112 12.56 -9.62 3.51
C HIS A 112 11.55 -9.40 4.63
N PRO A 113 11.85 -8.53 5.62
CA PRO A 113 10.87 -8.09 6.59
C PRO A 113 9.68 -7.42 5.88
N PRO A 114 8.44 -7.61 6.36
CA PRO A 114 7.30 -6.89 5.81
C PRO A 114 7.50 -5.37 5.91
N MET A 115 7.17 -4.65 4.85
CA MET A 115 7.20 -3.20 4.80
C MET A 115 5.77 -2.64 4.78
N SER A 116 5.50 -1.70 5.67
CA SER A 116 4.24 -0.95 5.67
C SER A 116 4.52 0.51 5.36
N GLY A 117 3.74 1.08 4.48
CA GLY A 117 3.87 2.47 4.09
C GLY A 117 2.53 3.09 3.72
N ILE A 118 2.52 4.40 3.66
CA ILE A 118 1.36 5.18 3.23
C ILE A 118 1.39 5.34 1.72
N ILE A 119 0.24 5.14 1.09
CA ILE A 119 0.07 5.43 -0.34
C ILE A 119 -0.72 6.72 -0.55
N SER A 120 -0.34 7.42 -1.59
CA SER A 120 -1.13 8.47 -2.20
C SER A 120 -1.22 8.18 -3.69
N ASP A 121 -2.45 8.06 -4.20
CA ASP A 121 -2.73 7.83 -5.61
C ASP A 121 -3.40 9.08 -6.18
N THR A 122 -2.84 9.61 -7.25
CA THR A 122 -3.38 10.77 -7.95
C THR A 122 -2.99 10.68 -9.43
N ASN A 123 -3.96 10.71 -10.34
CA ASN A 123 -3.74 10.80 -11.79
C ASN A 123 -2.73 9.77 -12.33
N ASN A 124 -2.93 8.48 -12.07
CA ASN A 124 -2.02 7.41 -12.49
C ASN A 124 -0.60 7.50 -11.90
N THR A 125 -0.45 8.24 -10.82
CA THR A 125 0.80 8.32 -10.04
C THR A 125 0.55 7.72 -8.66
N LEU A 126 1.34 6.72 -8.27
CA LEU A 126 1.34 6.13 -6.95
C LEU A 126 2.61 6.59 -6.22
N ILE A 127 2.43 7.18 -5.05
CA ILE A 127 3.53 7.50 -4.14
C ILE A 127 3.43 6.55 -2.93
N TYR A 128 4.49 5.79 -2.70
CA TYR A 128 4.60 4.88 -1.57
C TYR A 128 5.67 5.39 -0.61
N THR A 129 5.26 5.72 0.60
CA THR A 129 6.13 6.32 1.62
C THR A 129 6.25 5.37 2.81
N VAL A 130 7.48 5.03 3.17
CA VAL A 130 7.81 4.17 4.32
C VAL A 130 8.64 4.95 5.32
N GLU A 131 8.15 5.03 6.54
CA GLU A 131 8.93 5.52 7.69
C GLU A 131 9.88 4.42 8.16
N MET A 132 11.14 4.77 8.35
CA MET A 132 12.16 3.83 8.81
C MET A 132 12.21 3.79 10.34
N PRO A 133 12.42 2.62 10.96
CA PRO A 133 12.58 2.53 12.41
C PRO A 133 13.74 3.41 12.85
N LYS A 134 13.53 4.18 13.91
CA LYS A 134 14.60 4.97 14.52
C LYS A 134 15.65 4.01 15.09
N SER A 135 16.89 4.17 14.67
CA SER A 135 18.05 3.42 15.17
C SER A 135 19.22 4.38 15.32
N GLU A 136 20.06 4.15 16.31
CA GLU A 136 21.26 4.96 16.54
C GLU A 136 22.23 4.95 15.36
N HIS A 137 22.17 3.90 14.54
CA HIS A 137 23.05 3.71 13.39
C HIS A 137 22.37 4.03 12.05
N MET A 138 21.03 4.20 12.02
CA MET A 138 20.29 4.41 10.77
C MET A 138 19.93 5.87 10.63
N GLN A 139 20.60 6.54 9.70
CA GLN A 139 20.42 7.96 9.43
C GLN A 139 19.23 8.22 8.47
N ILE A 140 18.73 7.18 7.80
CA ILE A 140 17.56 7.26 6.92
C ILE A 140 16.31 7.15 7.78
N ILE A 141 15.46 8.18 7.72
CA ILE A 141 14.22 8.26 8.50
C ILE A 141 12.98 7.96 7.67
N LYS A 142 13.07 8.13 6.35
CA LYS A 142 11.96 7.90 5.43
C LYS A 142 12.48 7.53 4.04
N ARG A 143 11.74 6.66 3.37
CA ARG A 143 11.91 6.40 1.93
C ARG A 143 10.61 6.68 1.21
N GLU A 144 10.72 7.18 -0.01
CA GLU A 144 9.59 7.50 -0.85
C GLU A 144 9.88 7.02 -2.28
N TRP A 145 8.95 6.27 -2.84
CA TRP A 145 9.00 5.84 -4.23
C TRP A 145 7.81 6.40 -4.98
N THR A 146 8.07 6.87 -6.18
CA THR A 146 7.05 7.36 -7.09
C THR A 146 6.93 6.40 -8.25
N TYR A 147 5.73 5.99 -8.58
CA TYR A 147 5.40 5.10 -9.67
C TYR A 147 4.42 5.75 -10.62
N SER A 148 4.50 5.36 -11.89
CA SER A 148 3.51 5.67 -12.92
C SER A 148 2.81 4.40 -13.36
N LYS A 149 1.50 4.45 -13.53
CA LYS A 149 0.70 3.34 -14.04
C LYS A 149 1.04 3.07 -15.51
N ILE A 150 1.14 1.79 -15.91
CA ILE A 150 1.45 1.35 -17.26
C ILE A 150 0.41 0.37 -17.78
#